data_1ed645d20a7259858458cc93d1db3249
#
_entry.id   1ed645d20a7259858458cc93d1db3249
#
_cell.length_a   1.000
_cell.length_b   1.000
_cell.length_c   1.000
_cell.angle_alpha   90.00
_cell.angle_beta   90.00
_cell.angle_gamma   90.00
#
_symmetry.space_group_name_H-M   'P 1'
#
loop_
_entity.id
_entity.type
_entity.pdbx_description
1 polymer ?
#
loop_
_entity_poly.entity_id
_entity_poly.type
_entity_poly.pdbx_seq_one_letter_code
_entity_poly.pdbx_strand_id
1 'polypeptide(L)'
;MKKIILAFAALAIAAGMSAQDLATATSTYNSGAEALTMGNKTDALEYFQKALSIAQGLGDEGADVVANCKNALPSVILSIGKELYNNKDFEGALAKMKEASDKASEYGIEDIKAEIAELIPQVNLTKAMEGANTAFKAKDLAGALAGYKEVMALDSTNAVAALRLGQLLSGSNLEEAEKYLNIAAANGQEENATQLLGTAYLKKAASQLKSGKYADAVSLAEKANEIKANAQALLIAGQASQKLGKDSNAISFFEKYLEAEPAAKNASAIAFTVGALFQKAGNKSKALEYYQKVASDPQFGAQAKQLISALSK
;
A
#
# COMPACT_ATOMS: atom_id res chain seq x y z
N MET A 1 -14.66 -24.54 -5.78
CA MET A 1 -14.19 -25.52 -6.80
C MET A 1 -15.36 -26.38 -7.23
N LYS A 2 -16.06 -25.97 -8.29
CA LYS A 2 -17.06 -26.82 -8.94
C LYS A 2 -16.30 -27.91 -9.67
N LYS A 3 -16.60 -29.19 -9.35
CA LYS A 3 -16.03 -30.36 -10.03
C LYS A 3 -16.50 -30.31 -11.47
N ILE A 4 -15.57 -30.20 -12.43
CA ILE A 4 -15.85 -30.49 -13.83
C ILE A 4 -16.12 -32.01 -13.90
N ILE A 5 -17.39 -32.39 -14.01
CA ILE A 5 -17.78 -33.78 -14.24
C ILE A 5 -17.56 -34.01 -15.73
N LEU A 6 -16.41 -34.59 -16.08
CA LEU A 6 -16.18 -35.15 -17.42
C LEU A 6 -17.09 -36.40 -17.58
N ALA A 7 -18.19 -36.23 -18.30
CA ALA A 7 -19.03 -37.36 -18.66
C ALA A 7 -18.32 -38.17 -19.75
N PHE A 8 -17.87 -39.36 -19.39
CA PHE A 8 -17.43 -40.35 -20.37
C PHE A 8 -18.66 -40.88 -21.10
N ALA A 9 -18.93 -40.37 -22.30
CA ALA A 9 -19.92 -40.95 -23.19
C ALA A 9 -19.25 -42.05 -24.03
N ALA A 10 -19.60 -43.32 -23.75
CA ALA A 10 -19.26 -44.44 -24.62
C ALA A 10 -20.20 -44.40 -25.85
N LEU A 11 -19.68 -44.06 -27.01
CA LEU A 11 -20.43 -44.08 -28.27
C LEU A 11 -20.31 -45.42 -28.97
N ALA A 12 -21.45 -45.95 -29.38
CA ALA A 12 -21.57 -47.17 -30.15
C ALA A 12 -21.34 -46.90 -31.65
N ILE A 13 -20.64 -47.83 -32.33
CA ILE A 13 -20.07 -47.74 -33.67
C ILE A 13 -21.09 -48.12 -34.74
N ALA A 14 -21.24 -47.28 -35.79
CA ALA A 14 -21.86 -47.66 -37.07
C ALA A 14 -20.87 -47.36 -38.23
N ALA A 15 -20.81 -48.26 -39.20
CA ALA A 15 -19.76 -48.56 -40.14
C ALA A 15 -19.41 -47.53 -41.20
N GLY A 16 -18.11 -47.42 -41.53
CA GLY A 16 -17.53 -46.65 -42.64
C GLY A 16 -16.17 -46.07 -42.30
N MET A 17 -15.44 -45.47 -43.25
CA MET A 17 -14.20 -44.74 -42.99
C MET A 17 -14.42 -43.61 -41.95
N SER A 18 -15.61 -43.01 -41.91
CA SER A 18 -16.06 -42.04 -40.90
C SER A 18 -16.08 -42.64 -39.46
N ALA A 19 -16.41 -43.91 -39.30
CA ALA A 19 -16.42 -44.54 -37.98
C ALA A 19 -15.02 -44.68 -37.37
N GLN A 20 -14.00 -44.89 -38.19
CA GLN A 20 -12.60 -44.92 -37.72
C GLN A 20 -12.11 -43.54 -37.32
N ASP A 21 -12.50 -42.49 -38.04
CA ASP A 21 -12.15 -41.13 -37.74
C ASP A 21 -12.89 -40.61 -36.50
N LEU A 22 -14.15 -40.97 -36.28
CA LEU A 22 -14.90 -40.68 -35.06
C LEU A 22 -14.29 -41.40 -33.85
N ALA A 23 -13.90 -42.68 -34.00
CA ALA A 23 -13.18 -43.39 -32.94
C ALA A 23 -11.83 -42.70 -32.61
N THR A 24 -11.13 -42.19 -33.63
CA THR A 24 -9.87 -41.44 -33.44
C THR A 24 -10.12 -40.10 -32.75
N ALA A 25 -11.13 -39.36 -33.13
CA ALA A 25 -11.50 -38.11 -32.47
C ALA A 25 -11.85 -38.33 -31.00
N THR A 26 -12.67 -39.35 -30.70
CA THR A 26 -13.08 -39.74 -29.36
C THR A 26 -11.89 -40.19 -28.50
N SER A 27 -11.01 -41.06 -29.04
CA SER A 27 -9.83 -41.51 -28.32
C SER A 27 -8.85 -40.34 -28.04
N THR A 28 -8.70 -39.43 -28.99
CA THR A 28 -7.86 -38.24 -28.83
C THR A 28 -8.44 -37.30 -27.74
N TYR A 29 -9.76 -37.09 -27.71
CA TYR A 29 -10.42 -36.36 -26.63
C TYR A 29 -10.18 -37.03 -25.26
N ASN A 30 -10.32 -38.35 -25.18
CA ASN A 30 -10.08 -39.10 -23.95
C ASN A 30 -8.62 -38.98 -23.47
N SER A 31 -7.65 -38.99 -24.42
CA SER A 31 -6.23 -38.73 -24.08
C SER A 31 -6.04 -37.31 -23.48
N GLY A 32 -6.77 -36.31 -23.99
CA GLY A 32 -6.78 -34.96 -23.42
C GLY A 32 -7.35 -34.93 -22.01
N ALA A 33 -8.45 -35.65 -21.76
CA ALA A 33 -9.04 -35.76 -20.43
C ALA A 33 -8.12 -36.50 -19.44
N GLU A 34 -7.42 -37.55 -19.89
CA GLU A 34 -6.41 -38.26 -19.10
C GLU A 34 -5.22 -37.36 -18.77
N ALA A 35 -4.65 -36.66 -19.75
CA ALA A 35 -3.57 -35.70 -19.56
C ALA A 35 -3.95 -34.61 -18.55
N LEU A 36 -5.19 -34.11 -18.64
CA LEU A 36 -5.71 -33.14 -17.67
C LEU A 36 -5.80 -33.70 -16.25
N THR A 37 -6.22 -34.96 -16.11
CA THR A 37 -6.28 -35.66 -14.82
C THR A 37 -4.89 -35.85 -14.21
N MET A 38 -3.88 -36.07 -15.05
CA MET A 38 -2.46 -36.16 -14.65
C MET A 38 -1.81 -34.81 -14.38
N GLY A 39 -2.52 -33.68 -14.60
CA GLY A 39 -2.01 -32.33 -14.43
C GLY A 39 -1.28 -31.75 -15.65
N ASN A 40 -1.17 -32.53 -16.75
CA ASN A 40 -0.48 -32.11 -17.97
C ASN A 40 -1.40 -31.26 -18.86
N LYS A 41 -1.62 -30.01 -18.46
CA LYS A 41 -2.57 -29.09 -19.10
C LYS A 41 -2.20 -28.72 -20.52
N THR A 42 -0.91 -28.62 -20.83
CA THR A 42 -0.42 -28.35 -22.18
C THR A 42 -0.73 -29.49 -23.14
N ASP A 43 -0.45 -30.72 -22.73
CA ASP A 43 -0.77 -31.89 -23.54
C ASP A 43 -2.30 -32.05 -23.71
N ALA A 44 -3.04 -31.78 -22.63
CA ALA A 44 -4.51 -31.80 -22.69
C ALA A 44 -5.05 -30.78 -23.70
N LEU A 45 -4.49 -29.57 -23.74
CA LEU A 45 -4.86 -28.51 -24.70
C LEU A 45 -4.62 -29.00 -26.14
N GLU A 46 -3.43 -29.56 -26.41
CA GLU A 46 -3.09 -30.09 -27.75
C GLU A 46 -4.02 -31.23 -28.17
N TYR A 47 -4.31 -32.18 -27.28
CA TYR A 47 -5.24 -33.28 -27.57
C TYR A 47 -6.66 -32.78 -27.85
N PHE A 48 -7.19 -31.82 -27.05
CA PHE A 48 -8.53 -31.29 -27.30
C PHE A 48 -8.60 -30.48 -28.58
N GLN A 49 -7.58 -29.74 -28.97
CA GLN A 49 -7.50 -29.01 -30.23
C GLN A 49 -7.47 -29.98 -31.41
N LYS A 50 -6.68 -31.06 -31.30
CA LYS A 50 -6.60 -32.12 -32.32
C LYS A 50 -7.93 -32.88 -32.45
N ALA A 51 -8.55 -33.27 -31.33
CA ALA A 51 -9.84 -33.93 -31.32
C ALA A 51 -10.94 -33.07 -31.97
N LEU A 52 -10.94 -31.75 -31.64
CA LEU A 52 -11.86 -30.76 -32.23
C LEU A 52 -11.69 -30.70 -33.77
N SER A 53 -10.44 -30.61 -34.24
CA SER A 53 -10.15 -30.52 -35.68
C SER A 53 -10.61 -31.78 -36.43
N ILE A 54 -10.36 -33.00 -35.89
CA ILE A 54 -10.81 -34.26 -36.48
C ILE A 54 -12.34 -34.28 -36.50
N ALA A 55 -13.00 -34.02 -35.36
CA ALA A 55 -14.44 -34.10 -35.23
C ALA A 55 -15.20 -33.07 -36.11
N GLN A 56 -14.64 -31.86 -36.31
CA GLN A 56 -15.20 -30.87 -37.23
C GLN A 56 -15.22 -31.36 -38.69
N GLY A 57 -14.21 -32.13 -39.08
CA GLY A 57 -14.17 -32.78 -40.42
C GLY A 57 -15.25 -33.81 -40.68
N LEU A 58 -15.90 -34.32 -39.60
CA LEU A 58 -16.94 -35.35 -39.67
C LEU A 58 -18.38 -34.82 -39.78
N GLY A 59 -18.53 -33.48 -39.72
CA GLY A 59 -19.87 -32.87 -39.76
C GLY A 59 -20.74 -33.32 -38.57
N ASP A 60 -21.98 -33.74 -38.86
CA ASP A 60 -22.96 -34.15 -37.83
C ASP A 60 -22.51 -35.36 -36.99
N GLU A 61 -21.74 -36.29 -37.56
CA GLU A 61 -21.23 -37.46 -36.83
C GLU A 61 -20.24 -37.08 -35.73
N GLY A 62 -19.50 -35.96 -35.88
CA GLY A 62 -18.55 -35.44 -34.91
C GLY A 62 -19.15 -34.50 -33.89
N ALA A 63 -20.42 -34.14 -33.97
CA ALA A 63 -21.05 -33.06 -33.21
C ALA A 63 -20.85 -33.16 -31.68
N ASP A 64 -20.97 -34.34 -31.11
CA ASP A 64 -20.79 -34.55 -29.66
C ASP A 64 -19.35 -34.31 -29.21
N VAL A 65 -18.36 -34.76 -30.00
CA VAL A 65 -16.94 -34.52 -29.69
C VAL A 65 -16.61 -33.04 -29.84
N VAL A 66 -17.15 -32.37 -30.87
CA VAL A 66 -17.02 -30.94 -31.07
C VAL A 66 -17.56 -30.18 -29.86
N ALA A 67 -18.76 -30.51 -29.39
CA ALA A 67 -19.38 -29.88 -28.23
C ALA A 67 -18.53 -30.07 -26.97
N ASN A 68 -18.06 -31.29 -26.73
CA ASN A 68 -17.20 -31.62 -25.59
C ASN A 68 -15.87 -30.85 -25.63
N CYS A 69 -15.21 -30.80 -26.80
CA CYS A 69 -13.97 -30.02 -26.97
C CYS A 69 -14.19 -28.53 -26.76
N LYS A 70 -15.26 -27.96 -27.35
CA LYS A 70 -15.60 -26.52 -27.16
C LYS A 70 -15.83 -26.17 -25.69
N ASN A 71 -16.45 -27.08 -24.92
CA ASN A 71 -16.65 -26.89 -23.49
C ASN A 71 -15.34 -27.00 -22.68
N ALA A 72 -14.44 -27.91 -23.08
CA ALA A 72 -13.19 -28.14 -22.35
C ALA A 72 -12.11 -27.07 -22.61
N LEU A 73 -11.94 -26.65 -23.85
CA LEU A 73 -10.84 -25.82 -24.30
C LEU A 73 -10.68 -24.49 -23.50
N PRO A 74 -11.73 -23.67 -23.34
CA PRO A 74 -11.56 -22.41 -22.60
C PRO A 74 -11.16 -22.63 -21.13
N SER A 75 -11.68 -23.70 -20.51
CA SER A 75 -11.36 -24.05 -19.12
C SER A 75 -9.90 -24.47 -18.97
N VAL A 76 -9.37 -25.26 -19.92
CA VAL A 76 -7.97 -25.70 -19.91
C VAL A 76 -7.03 -24.52 -20.14
N ILE A 77 -7.32 -23.67 -21.11
CA ILE A 77 -6.54 -22.48 -21.39
C ILE A 77 -6.52 -21.54 -20.17
N LEU A 78 -7.67 -21.31 -19.53
CA LEU A 78 -7.74 -20.54 -18.28
C LEU A 78 -6.92 -21.19 -17.16
N SER A 79 -6.95 -22.51 -17.05
CA SER A 79 -6.17 -23.24 -16.05
C SER A 79 -4.64 -23.08 -16.26
N ILE A 80 -4.18 -23.02 -17.51
CA ILE A 80 -2.79 -22.67 -17.85
C ILE A 80 -2.50 -21.22 -17.45
N GLY A 81 -3.40 -20.28 -17.74
CA GLY A 81 -3.25 -18.88 -17.32
C GLY A 81 -3.14 -18.72 -15.80
N LYS A 82 -3.94 -19.45 -15.02
CA LYS A 82 -3.85 -19.47 -13.56
C LYS A 82 -2.52 -20.05 -13.05
N GLU A 83 -1.98 -21.03 -13.73
CA GLU A 83 -0.67 -21.61 -13.38
C GLU A 83 0.46 -20.61 -13.65
N LEU A 84 0.44 -19.92 -14.78
CA LEU A 84 1.38 -18.85 -15.10
C LEU A 84 1.32 -17.72 -14.06
N TYR A 85 0.10 -17.34 -13.63
CA TYR A 85 -0.07 -16.36 -12.54
C TYR A 85 0.60 -16.83 -11.24
N ASN A 86 0.39 -18.09 -10.85
CA ASN A 86 1.02 -18.64 -9.63
C ASN A 86 2.55 -18.67 -9.74
N ASN A 87 3.09 -18.83 -10.94
CA ASN A 87 4.52 -18.79 -11.25
C ASN A 87 5.04 -17.35 -11.45
N LYS A 88 4.18 -16.33 -11.23
CA LYS A 88 4.48 -14.91 -11.41
C LYS A 88 4.81 -14.50 -12.85
N ASP A 89 4.48 -15.31 -13.82
CA ASP A 89 4.45 -14.90 -15.23
C ASP A 89 3.11 -14.20 -15.53
N PHE A 90 3.02 -12.94 -15.11
CA PHE A 90 1.78 -12.18 -15.25
C PHE A 90 1.43 -11.87 -16.70
N GLU A 91 2.43 -11.68 -17.59
CA GLU A 91 2.19 -11.43 -19.01
C GLU A 91 1.66 -12.67 -19.70
N GLY A 92 2.28 -13.82 -19.45
CA GLY A 92 1.79 -15.10 -19.94
C GLY A 92 0.40 -15.43 -19.40
N ALA A 93 0.15 -15.16 -18.13
CA ALA A 93 -1.16 -15.34 -17.49
C ALA A 93 -2.25 -14.51 -18.20
N LEU A 94 -2.02 -13.21 -18.40
CA LEU A 94 -2.96 -12.32 -19.08
C LEU A 94 -3.19 -12.73 -20.53
N ALA A 95 -2.14 -13.14 -21.24
CA ALA A 95 -2.26 -13.64 -22.61
C ALA A 95 -3.15 -14.90 -22.69
N LYS A 96 -2.94 -15.86 -21.78
CA LYS A 96 -3.76 -17.09 -21.71
C LYS A 96 -5.19 -16.82 -21.25
N MET A 97 -5.40 -15.91 -20.31
CA MET A 97 -6.74 -15.48 -19.89
C MET A 97 -7.49 -14.81 -21.04
N LYS A 98 -6.81 -13.98 -21.84
CA LYS A 98 -7.40 -13.40 -23.05
C LYS A 98 -7.77 -14.48 -24.07
N GLU A 99 -6.86 -15.40 -24.36
CA GLU A 99 -7.12 -16.55 -25.27
C GLU A 99 -8.33 -17.37 -24.81
N ALA A 100 -8.42 -17.66 -23.50
CA ALA A 100 -9.54 -18.37 -22.92
C ALA A 100 -10.87 -17.59 -23.06
N SER A 101 -10.84 -16.28 -22.86
CA SER A 101 -11.99 -15.38 -23.01
C SER A 101 -12.48 -15.33 -24.46
N ASP A 102 -11.54 -15.22 -25.43
CA ASP A 102 -11.84 -15.20 -26.84
C ASP A 102 -12.50 -16.53 -27.26
N LYS A 103 -11.96 -17.69 -26.79
CA LYS A 103 -12.53 -19.03 -27.05
C LYS A 103 -13.87 -19.24 -26.33
N ALA A 104 -14.02 -18.77 -25.11
CA ALA A 104 -15.30 -18.81 -24.41
C ALA A 104 -16.37 -18.00 -25.14
N SER A 105 -16.02 -16.85 -25.69
CA SER A 105 -16.90 -16.02 -26.50
C SER A 105 -17.27 -16.69 -27.82
N GLU A 106 -16.30 -17.28 -28.52
CA GLU A 106 -16.52 -18.07 -29.76
C GLU A 106 -17.49 -19.25 -29.56
N TYR A 107 -17.41 -19.87 -28.39
CA TYR A 107 -18.20 -21.09 -28.09
C TYR A 107 -19.45 -20.84 -27.25
N GLY A 108 -19.70 -19.58 -26.84
CA GLY A 108 -20.90 -19.21 -26.08
C GLY A 108 -20.85 -19.64 -24.59
N ILE A 109 -19.67 -19.72 -23.98
CA ILE A 109 -19.48 -20.22 -22.61
C ILE A 109 -19.34 -19.01 -21.66
N GLU A 110 -20.46 -18.47 -21.20
CA GLU A 110 -20.52 -17.24 -20.41
C GLU A 110 -19.91 -17.39 -19.00
N ASP A 111 -20.01 -18.55 -18.36
CA ASP A 111 -19.43 -18.77 -17.02
C ASP A 111 -17.91 -18.53 -16.99
N ILE A 112 -17.20 -19.02 -18.01
CA ILE A 112 -15.74 -18.84 -18.12
C ILE A 112 -15.37 -17.37 -18.39
N LYS A 113 -16.16 -16.68 -19.22
CA LYS A 113 -15.98 -15.26 -19.48
C LYS A 113 -16.15 -14.43 -18.20
N ALA A 114 -17.19 -14.74 -17.43
CA ALA A 114 -17.44 -14.06 -16.16
C ALA A 114 -16.29 -14.28 -15.17
N GLU A 115 -15.80 -15.51 -15.04
CA GLU A 115 -14.66 -15.83 -14.19
C GLU A 115 -13.40 -15.06 -14.61
N ILE A 116 -13.10 -15.01 -15.91
CA ILE A 116 -11.93 -14.28 -16.43
C ILE A 116 -12.06 -12.78 -16.19
N ALA A 117 -13.26 -12.21 -16.35
CA ALA A 117 -13.51 -10.80 -16.10
C ALA A 117 -13.21 -10.39 -14.63
N GLU A 118 -13.40 -11.30 -13.69
CA GLU A 118 -13.04 -11.10 -12.28
C GLU A 118 -11.53 -11.29 -12.03
N LEU A 119 -10.88 -12.19 -12.77
CA LEU A 119 -9.46 -12.52 -12.55
C LEU A 119 -8.49 -11.50 -13.13
N ILE A 120 -8.75 -10.95 -14.32
CA ILE A 120 -7.84 -10.01 -15.00
C ILE A 120 -7.52 -8.78 -14.14
N PRO A 121 -8.49 -8.11 -13.48
CA PRO A 121 -8.18 -7.00 -12.57
C PRO A 121 -7.26 -7.41 -11.42
N GLN A 122 -7.44 -8.60 -10.85
CA GLN A 122 -6.61 -9.13 -9.76
C GLN A 122 -5.18 -9.40 -10.21
N VAL A 123 -5.01 -9.97 -11.42
CA VAL A 123 -3.67 -10.19 -12.01
C VAL A 123 -2.96 -8.86 -12.25
N ASN A 124 -3.65 -7.86 -12.82
CA ASN A 124 -3.10 -6.54 -13.06
C ASN A 124 -2.70 -5.85 -11.76
N LEU A 125 -3.54 -5.91 -10.73
CA LEU A 125 -3.24 -5.35 -9.42
C LEU A 125 -2.00 -6.00 -8.79
N THR A 126 -1.93 -7.33 -8.84
CA THR A 126 -0.79 -8.09 -8.29
C THR A 126 0.50 -7.77 -9.06
N LYS A 127 0.44 -7.71 -10.39
CA LYS A 127 1.57 -7.34 -11.26
C LYS A 127 2.09 -5.94 -10.92
N ALA A 128 1.20 -4.94 -10.83
CA ALA A 128 1.55 -3.57 -10.48
C ALA A 128 2.19 -3.50 -9.08
N MET A 129 1.62 -4.21 -8.09
CA MET A 129 2.14 -4.27 -6.74
C MET A 129 3.52 -4.94 -6.67
N GLU A 130 3.74 -6.03 -7.36
CA GLU A 130 5.04 -6.72 -7.43
C GLU A 130 6.11 -5.82 -8.10
N GLY A 131 5.75 -5.14 -9.18
CA GLY A 131 6.63 -4.17 -9.86
C GLY A 131 7.03 -3.02 -8.94
N ALA A 132 6.04 -2.40 -8.29
CA ALA A 132 6.27 -1.31 -7.33
C ALA A 132 7.14 -1.74 -6.15
N ASN A 133 6.88 -2.92 -5.57
CA ASN A 133 7.68 -3.48 -4.48
C ASN A 133 9.13 -3.78 -4.92
N THR A 134 9.32 -4.26 -6.13
CA THR A 134 10.65 -4.54 -6.69
C THR A 134 11.44 -3.25 -6.87
N ALA A 135 10.84 -2.22 -7.46
CA ALA A 135 11.44 -0.89 -7.59
C ALA A 135 11.78 -0.29 -6.21
N PHE A 136 10.88 -0.42 -5.24
CA PHE A 136 11.11 0.07 -3.88
C PHE A 136 12.30 -0.62 -3.19
N LYS A 137 12.41 -1.95 -3.31
CA LYS A 137 13.54 -2.73 -2.77
C LYS A 137 14.86 -2.37 -3.47
N ALA A 138 14.82 -2.11 -4.76
CA ALA A 138 15.96 -1.67 -5.55
C ALA A 138 16.35 -0.19 -5.30
N LYS A 139 15.60 0.53 -4.44
CA LYS A 139 15.75 1.98 -4.19
C LYS A 139 15.53 2.85 -5.43
N ASP A 140 14.88 2.33 -6.45
CA ASP A 140 14.31 3.13 -7.54
C ASP A 140 13.04 3.82 -7.04
N LEU A 141 13.24 4.99 -6.40
CA LEU A 141 12.14 5.72 -5.78
C LEU A 141 11.16 6.27 -6.82
N ALA A 142 11.63 6.58 -8.03
CA ALA A 142 10.77 7.07 -9.11
C ALA A 142 9.89 5.95 -9.66
N GLY A 143 10.48 4.79 -9.95
CA GLY A 143 9.75 3.60 -10.38
C GLY A 143 8.76 3.11 -9.31
N ALA A 144 9.17 3.11 -8.04
CA ALA A 144 8.30 2.76 -6.93
C ALA A 144 7.10 3.72 -6.81
N LEU A 145 7.34 5.03 -6.92
CA LEU A 145 6.29 6.05 -6.87
C LEU A 145 5.27 5.85 -8.00
N ALA A 146 5.76 5.64 -9.23
CA ALA A 146 4.91 5.39 -10.39
C ALA A 146 4.09 4.09 -10.22
N GLY A 147 4.74 3.01 -9.81
CA GLY A 147 4.09 1.70 -9.62
C GLY A 147 3.03 1.73 -8.53
N TYR A 148 3.29 2.33 -7.35
CA TYR A 148 2.24 2.44 -6.33
C TYR A 148 1.10 3.37 -6.75
N LYS A 149 1.34 4.40 -7.57
CA LYS A 149 0.26 5.21 -8.15
C LYS A 149 -0.59 4.39 -9.12
N GLU A 150 0.02 3.48 -9.89
CA GLU A 150 -0.72 2.53 -10.74
C GLU A 150 -1.58 1.59 -9.88
N VAL A 151 -1.05 1.05 -8.79
CA VAL A 151 -1.83 0.25 -7.83
C VAL A 151 -3.02 1.04 -7.31
N MET A 152 -2.84 2.31 -6.91
CA MET A 152 -3.95 3.16 -6.44
C MET A 152 -4.96 3.51 -7.53
N ALA A 153 -4.57 3.48 -8.80
CA ALA A 153 -5.49 3.65 -9.93
C ALA A 153 -6.36 2.40 -10.15
N LEU A 154 -5.81 1.21 -9.89
CA LEU A 154 -6.51 -0.06 -9.96
C LEU A 154 -7.38 -0.35 -8.72
N ASP A 155 -6.88 0.03 -7.54
CA ASP A 155 -7.54 -0.12 -6.25
C ASP A 155 -7.28 1.12 -5.39
N SER A 156 -8.21 2.07 -5.41
CA SER A 156 -8.08 3.36 -4.71
C SER A 156 -8.09 3.24 -3.18
N THR A 157 -8.42 2.06 -2.65
CA THR A 157 -8.45 1.77 -1.21
C THR A 157 -7.26 0.95 -0.74
N ASN A 158 -6.31 0.65 -1.61
CA ASN A 158 -5.17 -0.19 -1.29
C ASN A 158 -4.27 0.44 -0.22
N ALA A 159 -4.46 -0.01 1.01
CA ALA A 159 -3.81 0.54 2.19
C ALA A 159 -2.27 0.45 2.13
N VAL A 160 -1.74 -0.64 1.54
CA VAL A 160 -0.29 -0.84 1.45
C VAL A 160 0.33 0.13 0.44
N ALA A 161 -0.27 0.27 -0.74
CA ALA A 161 0.21 1.21 -1.75
C ALA A 161 0.11 2.66 -1.24
N ALA A 162 -1.02 3.01 -0.61
CA ALA A 162 -1.22 4.32 -0.01
C ALA A 162 -0.16 4.62 1.08
N LEU A 163 0.12 3.67 1.98
CA LEU A 163 1.16 3.83 3.01
C LEU A 163 2.55 4.06 2.38
N ARG A 164 2.89 3.30 1.34
CA ARG A 164 4.17 3.45 0.62
C ARG A 164 4.29 4.79 -0.11
N LEU A 165 3.21 5.25 -0.75
CA LEU A 165 3.16 6.58 -1.36
C LEU A 165 3.35 7.69 -0.31
N GLY A 166 2.65 7.60 0.80
CA GLY A 166 2.84 8.53 1.92
C GLY A 166 4.28 8.55 2.42
N GLN A 167 4.90 7.40 2.58
CA GLN A 167 6.30 7.28 2.97
C GLN A 167 7.25 7.94 1.95
N LEU A 168 7.07 7.66 0.66
CA LEU A 168 7.91 8.18 -0.42
C LEU A 168 7.78 9.71 -0.56
N LEU A 169 6.59 10.24 -0.38
CA LEU A 169 6.27 11.65 -0.57
C LEU A 169 6.52 12.52 0.66
N SER A 170 6.67 11.94 1.85
CA SER A 170 6.77 12.66 3.13
C SER A 170 7.89 13.72 3.20
N GLY A 171 8.96 13.53 2.43
CA GLY A 171 10.09 14.46 2.38
C GLY A 171 9.97 15.54 1.30
N SER A 172 9.21 15.30 0.24
CA SER A 172 9.13 16.16 -0.95
C SER A 172 7.79 16.88 -1.08
N ASN A 173 6.69 16.19 -0.85
CA ASN A 173 5.33 16.71 -0.96
C ASN A 173 4.46 16.23 0.21
N LEU A 174 4.51 17.01 1.31
CA LEU A 174 3.82 16.63 2.55
C LEU A 174 2.30 16.60 2.39
N GLU A 175 1.73 17.48 1.57
CA GLU A 175 0.29 17.52 1.32
C GLU A 175 -0.21 16.25 0.61
N GLU A 176 0.49 15.82 -0.43
CA GLU A 176 0.16 14.58 -1.14
C GLU A 176 0.44 13.35 -0.26
N ALA A 177 1.51 13.40 0.56
CA ALA A 177 1.81 12.36 1.54
C ALA A 177 0.68 12.19 2.57
N GLU A 178 0.18 13.30 3.12
CA GLU A 178 -0.95 13.32 4.06
C GLU A 178 -2.20 12.67 3.46
N LYS A 179 -2.52 13.01 2.19
CA LYS A 179 -3.66 12.41 1.49
C LYS A 179 -3.55 10.88 1.45
N TYR A 180 -2.41 10.36 1.02
CA TYR A 180 -2.22 8.90 0.95
C TYR A 180 -2.15 8.25 2.33
N LEU A 181 -1.53 8.88 3.32
CA LEU A 181 -1.50 8.36 4.68
C LEU A 181 -2.90 8.29 5.30
N ASN A 182 -3.76 9.26 5.02
CA ASN A 182 -5.16 9.21 5.45
C ASN A 182 -5.94 8.07 4.78
N ILE A 183 -5.69 7.79 3.48
CA ILE A 183 -6.25 6.62 2.82
C ILE A 183 -5.76 5.33 3.47
N ALA A 184 -4.46 5.23 3.76
CA ALA A 184 -3.89 4.07 4.42
C ALA A 184 -4.50 3.84 5.82
N ALA A 185 -4.67 4.91 6.60
CA ALA A 185 -5.29 4.86 7.92
C ALA A 185 -6.74 4.36 7.86
N ALA A 186 -7.54 4.91 6.95
CA ALA A 186 -8.94 4.54 6.76
C ALA A 186 -9.13 3.08 6.30
N ASN A 187 -8.07 2.44 5.76
CA ASN A 187 -8.11 1.08 5.20
C ASN A 187 -7.22 0.10 5.99
N GLY A 188 -7.08 0.28 7.30
CA GLY A 188 -6.47 -0.72 8.20
C GLY A 188 -4.97 -0.53 8.47
N GLN A 189 -4.37 0.61 8.06
CA GLN A 189 -2.99 0.96 8.38
C GLN A 189 -2.90 2.18 9.32
N GLU A 190 -3.89 2.34 10.21
CA GLU A 190 -4.04 3.55 11.04
C GLU A 190 -2.78 3.86 11.86
N GLU A 191 -2.24 2.88 12.59
CA GLU A 191 -1.07 3.08 13.45
C GLU A 191 0.18 3.50 12.63
N ASN A 192 0.47 2.76 11.55
CA ASN A 192 1.61 3.04 10.70
C ASN A 192 1.49 4.39 10.00
N ALA A 193 0.32 4.71 9.48
CA ALA A 193 0.05 5.96 8.80
C ALA A 193 0.15 7.15 9.74
N THR A 194 -0.44 7.05 10.93
CA THR A 194 -0.38 8.06 12.00
C THR A 194 1.07 8.32 12.42
N GLN A 195 1.85 7.28 12.64
CA GLN A 195 3.26 7.41 13.01
C GLN A 195 4.10 8.09 11.91
N LEU A 196 3.88 7.70 10.64
CA LEU A 196 4.58 8.32 9.51
C LEU A 196 4.20 9.79 9.35
N LEU A 197 2.92 10.11 9.46
CA LEU A 197 2.41 11.47 9.32
C LEU A 197 2.93 12.39 10.42
N GLY A 198 2.86 11.98 11.69
CA GLY A 198 3.40 12.72 12.81
C GLY A 198 4.92 12.97 12.65
N THR A 199 5.66 11.96 12.21
CA THR A 199 7.10 12.09 11.93
C THR A 199 7.36 13.05 10.76
N ALA A 200 6.56 13.03 9.72
CA ALA A 200 6.70 13.92 8.56
C ALA A 200 6.45 15.37 8.94
N TYR A 201 5.39 15.66 9.69
CA TYR A 201 5.11 16.98 10.22
C TYR A 201 6.22 17.49 11.13
N LEU A 202 6.72 16.65 12.05
CA LEU A 202 7.81 17.01 12.97
C LEU A 202 9.09 17.39 12.21
N LYS A 203 9.49 16.58 11.23
CA LYS A 203 10.65 16.87 10.37
C LYS A 203 10.47 18.17 9.59
N LYS A 204 9.29 18.41 9.04
CA LYS A 204 8.99 19.63 8.31
C LYS A 204 8.99 20.84 9.23
N ALA A 205 8.42 20.74 10.43
CA ALA A 205 8.43 21.79 11.45
C ALA A 205 9.88 22.19 11.83
N ALA A 206 10.73 21.20 12.09
CA ALA A 206 12.14 21.43 12.39
C ALA A 206 12.89 22.12 11.22
N SER A 207 12.57 21.73 9.98
CA SER A 207 13.12 22.37 8.78
C SER A 207 12.67 23.81 8.64
N GLN A 208 11.39 24.11 8.89
CA GLN A 208 10.86 25.48 8.83
C GLN A 208 11.43 26.36 9.94
N LEU A 209 11.61 25.82 11.15
CA LEU A 209 12.29 26.53 12.24
C LEU A 209 13.71 26.95 11.83
N LYS A 210 14.49 26.03 11.26
CA LYS A 210 15.85 26.31 10.77
C LYS A 210 15.89 27.36 9.66
N SER A 211 14.87 27.36 8.80
CA SER A 211 14.75 28.26 7.66
C SER A 211 14.17 29.65 8.05
N GLY A 212 13.88 29.89 9.33
CA GLY A 212 13.29 31.14 9.79
C GLY A 212 11.80 31.31 9.50
N LYS A 213 11.13 30.27 8.98
CA LYS A 213 9.69 30.26 8.71
C LYS A 213 8.93 29.86 9.97
N TYR A 214 8.97 30.73 10.97
CA TYR A 214 8.54 30.41 12.33
C TYR A 214 7.05 30.13 12.45
N ALA A 215 6.20 30.86 11.69
CA ALA A 215 4.75 30.61 11.71
C ALA A 215 4.40 29.22 11.19
N ASP A 216 5.02 28.81 10.09
CA ASP A 216 4.85 27.46 9.53
C ASP A 216 5.37 26.39 10.51
N ALA A 217 6.51 26.67 11.17
CA ALA A 217 7.09 25.76 12.14
C ALA A 217 6.15 25.49 13.34
N VAL A 218 5.48 26.54 13.84
CA VAL A 218 4.46 26.39 14.92
C VAL A 218 3.32 25.52 14.43
N SER A 219 2.69 25.87 13.31
CA SER A 219 1.52 25.15 12.80
C SER A 219 1.82 23.67 12.53
N LEU A 220 2.98 23.36 11.92
CA LEU A 220 3.39 21.98 11.65
C LEU A 220 3.74 21.20 12.93
N ALA A 221 4.33 21.85 13.92
CA ALA A 221 4.62 21.23 15.20
C ALA A 221 3.34 20.94 16.01
N GLU A 222 2.35 21.83 15.97
CA GLU A 222 1.04 21.60 16.56
C GLU A 222 0.36 20.40 15.91
N LYS A 223 0.31 20.32 14.58
CA LYS A 223 -0.20 19.16 13.85
C LYS A 223 0.50 17.85 14.24
N ALA A 224 1.84 17.87 14.35
CA ALA A 224 2.58 16.69 14.79
C ALA A 224 2.18 16.24 16.20
N ASN A 225 1.97 17.20 17.12
CA ASN A 225 1.59 16.92 18.50
C ASN A 225 0.11 16.49 18.64
N GLU A 226 -0.77 16.99 17.79
CA GLU A 226 -2.19 16.58 17.72
C GLU A 226 -2.33 15.12 17.27
N ILE A 227 -1.54 14.71 16.25
CA ILE A 227 -1.51 13.33 15.76
C ILE A 227 -1.05 12.37 16.85
N LYS A 228 0.03 12.73 17.53
CA LYS A 228 0.57 11.99 18.68
C LYS A 228 1.35 12.93 19.58
N ALA A 229 1.03 12.93 20.88
CA ALA A 229 1.74 13.72 21.86
C ALA A 229 3.26 13.57 21.69
N ASN A 230 3.96 14.70 21.51
CA ASN A 230 5.37 14.70 21.14
C ASN A 230 6.11 15.90 21.75
N ALA A 231 6.96 15.64 22.74
CA ALA A 231 7.72 16.66 23.42
C ALA A 231 8.61 17.48 22.46
N GLN A 232 9.21 16.86 21.45
CA GLN A 232 10.04 17.58 20.47
C GLN A 232 9.20 18.56 19.63
N ALA A 233 7.97 18.23 19.34
CA ALA A 233 7.03 19.14 18.65
C ALA A 233 6.73 20.36 19.54
N LEU A 234 6.46 20.14 20.82
CA LEU A 234 6.26 21.24 21.80
C LEU A 234 7.48 22.15 21.90
N LEU A 235 8.67 21.57 21.93
CA LEU A 235 9.93 22.33 21.95
C LEU A 235 10.09 23.21 20.69
N ILE A 236 9.83 22.65 19.51
CA ILE A 236 9.89 23.39 18.23
C ILE A 236 8.87 24.52 18.22
N ALA A 237 7.62 24.25 18.63
CA ALA A 237 6.55 25.25 18.69
C ALA A 237 6.90 26.39 19.66
N GLY A 238 7.47 26.08 20.84
CA GLY A 238 7.93 27.05 21.81
C GLY A 238 9.04 27.92 21.26
N GLN A 239 10.07 27.34 20.67
CA GLN A 239 11.18 28.06 20.04
C GLN A 239 10.73 28.97 18.89
N ALA A 240 9.87 28.45 18.02
CA ALA A 240 9.32 29.21 16.89
C ALA A 240 8.44 30.36 17.37
N SER A 241 7.59 30.16 18.40
CA SER A 241 6.74 31.17 19.00
C SER A 241 7.58 32.28 19.65
N GLN A 242 8.67 31.91 20.33
CA GLN A 242 9.62 32.88 20.92
C GLN A 242 10.28 33.75 19.83
N LYS A 243 10.70 33.12 18.71
CA LYS A 243 11.28 33.87 17.57
C LYS A 243 10.28 34.82 16.90
N LEU A 244 8.98 34.49 16.96
CA LEU A 244 7.88 35.34 16.49
C LEU A 244 7.54 36.47 17.48
N GLY A 245 8.13 36.50 18.68
CA GLY A 245 7.76 37.41 19.75
C GLY A 245 6.41 37.13 20.41
N LYS A 246 5.85 35.91 20.16
CA LYS A 246 4.61 35.46 20.78
C LYS A 246 4.89 34.80 22.12
N ASP A 247 5.31 35.64 23.09
CA ASP A 247 5.86 35.17 24.37
C ASP A 247 4.88 34.26 25.15
N SER A 248 3.60 34.61 25.18
CA SER A 248 2.57 33.77 25.85
C SER A 248 2.45 32.36 25.25
N ASN A 249 2.49 32.25 23.92
CA ASN A 249 2.46 30.95 23.25
C ASN A 249 3.76 30.17 23.53
N ALA A 250 4.91 30.84 23.48
CA ALA A 250 6.20 30.23 23.80
C ALA A 250 6.21 29.66 25.21
N ILE A 251 5.74 30.42 26.22
CA ILE A 251 5.59 29.97 27.59
C ILE A 251 4.74 28.71 27.65
N SER A 252 3.55 28.73 27.08
CA SER A 252 2.62 27.57 27.11
C SER A 252 3.24 26.32 26.52
N PHE A 253 3.92 26.41 25.37
CA PHE A 253 4.58 25.26 24.74
C PHE A 253 5.77 24.76 25.57
N PHE A 254 6.57 25.63 26.13
CA PHE A 254 7.70 25.25 26.97
C PHE A 254 7.27 24.65 28.31
N GLU A 255 6.18 25.12 28.92
CA GLU A 255 5.61 24.52 30.12
C GLU A 255 5.16 23.08 29.83
N LYS A 256 4.40 22.86 28.77
CA LYS A 256 4.00 21.50 28.32
C LYS A 256 5.20 20.60 28.01
N TYR A 257 6.25 21.17 27.41
CA TYR A 257 7.50 20.43 27.16
C TYR A 257 8.16 20.00 28.48
N LEU A 258 8.27 20.88 29.46
CA LEU A 258 8.87 20.60 30.76
C LEU A 258 8.04 19.58 31.57
N GLU A 259 6.71 19.58 31.39
CA GLU A 259 5.83 18.56 31.98
C GLU A 259 6.07 17.18 31.33
N ALA A 260 6.23 17.12 30.00
CA ALA A 260 6.45 15.89 29.26
C ALA A 260 7.87 15.32 29.47
N GLU A 261 8.88 16.19 29.59
CA GLU A 261 10.30 15.83 29.65
C GLU A 261 11.04 16.59 30.80
N PRO A 262 10.66 16.37 32.07
CA PRO A 262 11.22 17.13 33.18
C PRO A 262 12.72 16.88 33.41
N ALA A 263 13.22 15.73 32.97
CA ALA A 263 14.63 15.31 33.10
C ALA A 263 15.44 15.50 31.79
N ALA A 264 14.89 16.19 30.79
CA ALA A 264 15.62 16.43 29.54
C ALA A 264 16.89 17.24 29.80
N LYS A 265 17.96 16.98 29.04
CA LYS A 265 19.25 17.70 29.20
C LYS A 265 19.13 19.21 29.07
N ASN A 266 18.14 19.70 28.35
CA ASN A 266 17.88 21.14 28.18
C ASN A 266 16.76 21.67 29.09
N ALA A 267 16.21 20.87 30.01
CA ALA A 267 15.08 21.28 30.85
C ALA A 267 15.42 22.52 31.66
N SER A 268 16.61 22.62 32.28
CA SER A 268 17.06 23.79 33.00
C SER A 268 17.15 25.05 32.12
N ALA A 269 17.66 24.91 30.90
CA ALA A 269 17.72 26.00 29.93
C ALA A 269 16.34 26.52 29.52
N ILE A 270 15.41 25.60 29.30
CA ILE A 270 14.02 25.91 28.95
C ILE A 270 13.30 26.55 30.15
N ALA A 271 13.47 26.03 31.37
CA ALA A 271 12.90 26.62 32.57
C ALA A 271 13.44 28.02 32.82
N PHE A 272 14.74 28.24 32.65
CA PHE A 272 15.33 29.60 32.74
C PHE A 272 14.71 30.52 31.67
N THR A 273 14.53 30.05 30.44
CA THR A 273 13.89 30.82 29.36
C THR A 273 12.46 31.21 29.71
N VAL A 274 11.66 30.27 30.27
CA VAL A 274 10.30 30.55 30.73
C VAL A 274 10.28 31.62 31.83
N GLY A 275 11.20 31.54 32.79
CA GLY A 275 11.38 32.58 33.81
C GLY A 275 11.64 33.94 33.21
N ALA A 276 12.53 34.05 32.21
CA ALA A 276 12.83 35.29 31.51
C ALA A 276 11.62 35.82 30.71
N LEU A 277 10.85 34.96 30.08
CA LEU A 277 9.63 35.35 29.38
C LEU A 277 8.55 35.87 30.34
N PHE A 278 8.36 35.24 31.51
CA PHE A 278 7.46 35.74 32.54
C PHE A 278 7.92 37.08 33.11
N GLN A 279 9.23 37.24 33.31
CA GLN A 279 9.80 38.50 33.75
C GLN A 279 9.53 39.62 32.72
N LYS A 280 9.76 39.36 31.44
CA LYS A 280 9.45 40.28 30.34
C LYS A 280 7.97 40.65 30.28
N ALA A 281 7.09 39.69 30.57
CA ALA A 281 5.64 39.91 30.67
C ALA A 281 5.19 40.60 31.96
N GLY A 282 6.09 40.96 32.87
CA GLY A 282 5.78 41.61 34.15
C GLY A 282 5.24 40.64 35.21
N ASN A 283 5.19 39.36 34.96
CA ASN A 283 4.72 38.37 35.95
C ASN A 283 5.86 37.94 36.87
N LYS A 284 6.13 38.80 37.85
CA LYS A 284 7.21 38.65 38.83
C LYS A 284 7.11 37.33 39.62
N SER A 285 5.92 36.96 40.04
CA SER A 285 5.69 35.73 40.82
C SER A 285 6.09 34.48 40.04
N LYS A 286 5.63 34.32 38.78
CA LYS A 286 5.98 33.21 37.92
C LYS A 286 7.46 33.22 37.53
N ALA A 287 8.03 34.39 37.25
CA ALA A 287 9.45 34.48 36.96
C ALA A 287 10.32 33.97 38.12
N LEU A 288 10.00 34.36 39.36
CA LEU A 288 10.67 33.85 40.56
C LEU A 288 10.53 32.33 40.70
N GLU A 289 9.34 31.79 40.50
CA GLU A 289 9.11 30.33 40.55
C GLU A 289 10.06 29.59 39.60
N TYR A 290 10.14 30.01 38.35
CA TYR A 290 10.98 29.33 37.36
C TYR A 290 12.48 29.54 37.60
N TYR A 291 12.93 30.69 38.06
CA TYR A 291 14.33 30.90 38.45
C TYR A 291 14.71 30.06 39.65
N GLN A 292 13.80 29.87 40.62
CA GLN A 292 14.04 28.99 41.78
C GLN A 292 14.24 27.52 41.36
N LYS A 293 13.50 27.03 40.34
CA LYS A 293 13.67 25.64 39.81
C LYS A 293 15.09 25.40 39.31
N VAL A 294 15.80 26.42 38.84
CA VAL A 294 17.16 26.27 38.28
C VAL A 294 18.25 26.91 39.13
N ALA A 295 17.93 27.37 40.35
CA ALA A 295 18.87 28.05 41.23
C ALA A 295 20.08 27.22 41.69
N SER A 296 19.96 25.88 41.62
CA SER A 296 21.04 24.91 41.89
C SER A 296 21.70 24.35 40.65
N ASP A 297 21.23 24.75 39.44
CA ASP A 297 21.80 24.26 38.18
C ASP A 297 23.24 24.76 37.99
N PRO A 298 24.19 23.91 37.59
CA PRO A 298 25.58 24.29 37.40
C PRO A 298 25.79 25.43 36.37
N GLN A 299 24.97 25.51 35.36
CA GLN A 299 25.07 26.46 34.25
C GLN A 299 24.26 27.73 34.52
N PHE A 300 23.04 27.61 35.02
CA PHE A 300 22.08 28.71 35.14
C PHE A 300 21.93 29.24 36.58
N GLY A 301 22.36 28.47 37.58
CA GLY A 301 22.08 28.77 38.99
C GLY A 301 22.62 30.09 39.48
N ALA A 302 23.84 30.47 39.11
CA ALA A 302 24.42 31.77 39.53
C ALA A 302 23.58 32.95 39.01
N GLN A 303 23.21 32.92 37.73
CA GLN A 303 22.39 33.97 37.11
C GLN A 303 20.96 33.97 37.65
N ALA A 304 20.38 32.80 37.87
CA ALA A 304 19.04 32.67 38.48
C ALA A 304 18.98 33.29 39.88
N LYS A 305 19.97 33.05 40.75
CA LYS A 305 20.06 33.68 42.09
C LYS A 305 20.15 35.20 42.04
N GLN A 306 20.91 35.76 41.08
CA GLN A 306 21.00 37.20 40.89
C GLN A 306 19.65 37.80 40.50
N LEU A 307 18.93 37.16 39.54
CA LEU A 307 17.61 37.56 39.10
C LEU A 307 16.56 37.45 40.21
N ILE A 308 16.59 36.38 40.99
CA ILE A 308 15.74 36.21 42.18
C ILE A 308 15.96 37.37 43.16
N SER A 309 17.22 37.69 43.50
CA SER A 309 17.53 38.79 44.40
C SER A 309 17.06 40.14 43.86
N ALA A 310 17.21 40.38 42.57
CA ALA A 310 16.77 41.63 41.93
C ALA A 310 15.23 41.76 41.89
N LEU A 311 14.53 40.67 41.66
CA LEU A 311 13.06 40.64 41.62
C LEU A 311 12.41 40.63 43.01
N SER A 312 13.14 40.28 44.06
CA SER A 312 12.62 40.24 45.44
C SER A 312 12.68 41.57 46.17
N LYS A 313 13.34 42.54 45.55
CA LYS A 313 13.38 43.95 46.00
C LYS A 313 12.16 44.69 45.44
#